data_eaf7a71948d3b2664dccb269db439acb
#
_entry.id   eaf7a71948d3b2664dccb269db439acb
#
_cell.length_a   1.000
_cell.length_b   1.000
_cell.length_c   1.000
_cell.angle_alpha   90.00
_cell.angle_beta   90.00
_cell.angle_gamma   90.00
#
_symmetry.space_group_name_H-M   'P 1'
#
loop_
_entity.id
_entity.type
_entity.pdbx_description
1 polymer ?
#
loop_
_entity_poly.entity_id
_entity_poly.type
_entity_poly.pdbx_seq_one_letter_code
_entity_poly.pdbx_strand_id
1 'polypeptide(L)'
;RLVGSEMCIRDRANTTRQRDGLISKNKTEEGGLSGKPLFERNLKLVKYAYQQTKGKFLIIGTGGIFSSEDAIKMLRNGASLLQIYSSLVIEGPGLTKSMNRDIAKYLSKNGYQNVSDIIGLDA
;
A
#
# COMPACT_ATOMS: atom_id res chain seq x y z
N ARG A 1 12.69 20.59 5.26
CA ARG A 1 13.67 19.76 4.57
C ARG A 1 13.02 18.43 4.24
N LEU A 2 12.56 18.31 2.98
CA LEU A 2 11.65 17.24 2.51
C LEU A 2 12.26 15.82 2.53
N VAL A 3 13.56 15.70 2.37
CA VAL A 3 14.28 14.39 2.32
C VAL A 3 14.13 13.59 3.62
N GLY A 4 14.05 14.24 4.76
CA GLY A 4 13.81 13.56 6.05
C GLY A 4 12.38 13.10 6.26
N SER A 5 11.39 13.75 5.63
CA SER A 5 9.97 13.39 5.77
C SER A 5 9.57 12.19 4.89
N GLU A 6 10.16 12.04 3.71
CA GLU A 6 9.91 10.89 2.82
C GLU A 6 10.42 9.59 3.44
N MET A 7 11.63 9.59 4.01
CA MET A 7 12.15 8.44 4.75
C MET A 7 11.32 8.13 6.00
N CYS A 8 10.85 9.14 6.74
CA CYS A 8 9.99 8.94 7.91
C CYS A 8 8.64 8.32 7.57
N ILE A 9 8.03 8.66 6.44
CA ILE A 9 6.74 8.08 6.01
C ILE A 9 6.94 6.61 5.65
N ARG A 10 8.01 6.26 4.95
CA ARG A 10 8.33 4.88 4.59
C ARG A 10 8.62 4.01 5.81
N ASP A 11 9.41 4.48 6.75
CA ASP A 11 9.79 3.73 7.94
C ASP A 11 8.62 3.58 8.93
N ARG A 12 7.77 4.58 9.08
CA ARG A 12 6.58 4.52 9.94
C ARG A 12 5.46 3.64 9.39
N ALA A 13 5.44 3.43 8.08
CA ALA A 13 4.43 2.59 7.44
C ALA A 13 4.81 1.10 7.41
N ASN A 14 6.04 0.73 7.75
CA ASN A 14 6.56 -0.63 7.53
C ASN A 14 6.07 -1.66 8.54
N THR A 15 6.04 -1.35 9.84
CA THR A 15 5.60 -2.30 10.88
C THR A 15 4.82 -1.61 11.99
N THR A 16 4.04 -2.39 12.78
CA THR A 16 3.31 -1.88 13.93
C THR A 16 3.57 -2.73 15.17
N ARG A 17 3.44 -2.12 16.36
CA ARG A 17 3.41 -2.84 17.63
C ARG A 17 1.98 -3.19 18.07
N GLN A 18 0.97 -2.69 17.37
CA GLN A 18 -0.42 -3.06 17.65
C GLN A 18 -0.65 -4.52 17.30
N ARG A 19 -1.30 -5.24 18.20
CA ARG A 19 -1.54 -6.70 18.15
C ARG A 19 -3.02 -7.05 18.06
N ASP A 20 -3.86 -6.04 17.90
CA ASP A 20 -5.31 -6.20 17.86
C ASP A 20 -5.72 -7.12 16.71
N GLY A 21 -6.63 -8.07 17.00
CA GLY A 21 -7.11 -9.02 16.00
C GLY A 21 -6.19 -10.20 15.70
N LEU A 22 -5.01 -10.34 16.36
CA LEU A 22 -4.16 -11.50 16.19
C LEU A 22 -4.66 -12.71 16.99
N ILE A 23 -4.81 -13.84 16.28
CA ILE A 23 -5.23 -15.14 16.86
C ILE A 23 -4.02 -16.02 17.21
N SER A 24 -2.84 -15.70 16.66
CA SER A 24 -1.62 -16.49 16.81
C SER A 24 -1.20 -16.65 18.28
N LYS A 25 -0.69 -17.83 18.61
CA LYS A 25 -0.07 -18.12 19.93
C LYS A 25 1.13 -17.22 20.19
N ASN A 26 1.80 -16.77 19.14
CA ASN A 26 3.02 -15.94 19.20
C ASN A 26 2.72 -14.43 19.21
N LYS A 27 1.48 -14.02 19.48
CA LYS A 27 1.08 -12.61 19.49
C LYS A 27 1.82 -11.74 20.52
N THR A 28 2.45 -12.38 21.52
CA THR A 28 3.22 -11.71 22.59
C THR A 28 4.70 -11.54 22.27
N GLU A 29 5.19 -12.12 21.16
CA GLU A 29 6.60 -11.98 20.79
C GLU A 29 6.97 -10.52 20.48
N GLU A 30 8.19 -10.15 20.84
CA GLU A 30 8.74 -8.83 20.53
C GLU A 30 9.00 -8.69 19.04
N GLY A 31 8.81 -7.46 18.51
CA GLY A 31 9.06 -7.15 17.12
C GLY A 31 7.94 -6.32 16.49
N GLY A 32 8.13 -5.95 15.23
CA GLY A 32 7.15 -5.23 14.44
C GLY A 32 6.25 -6.20 13.67
N LEU A 33 4.94 -6.07 13.82
CA LEU A 33 3.98 -6.81 13.00
C LEU A 33 4.00 -6.28 11.58
N SER A 34 4.09 -7.15 10.60
CA SER A 34 4.00 -6.86 9.17
C SER A 34 2.85 -7.64 8.51
N GLY A 35 2.64 -7.43 7.21
CA GLY A 35 1.63 -8.15 6.45
C GLY A 35 0.25 -7.49 6.45
N LYS A 36 -0.78 -8.29 6.20
CA LYS A 36 -2.16 -7.82 5.95
C LYS A 36 -2.73 -6.87 7.01
N PRO A 37 -2.48 -7.03 8.31
CA PRO A 37 -3.00 -6.11 9.34
C PRO A 37 -2.55 -4.65 9.18
N LEU A 38 -1.50 -4.39 8.41
CA LEU A 38 -1.01 -3.03 8.17
C LEU A 38 -1.81 -2.26 7.12
N PHE A 39 -2.59 -2.94 6.29
CA PHE A 39 -3.20 -2.34 5.09
C PHE A 39 -4.01 -1.09 5.39
N GLU A 40 -5.00 -1.20 6.28
CA GLU A 40 -5.93 -0.10 6.58
C GLU A 40 -5.20 1.12 7.17
N ARG A 41 -4.22 0.90 8.03
CA ARG A 41 -3.40 1.96 8.60
C ARG A 41 -2.58 2.67 7.52
N ASN A 42 -1.92 1.89 6.66
CA ASN A 42 -1.07 2.44 5.62
C ASN A 42 -1.87 3.13 4.53
N LEU A 43 -3.06 2.62 4.21
CA LEU A 43 -4.00 3.28 3.31
C LEU A 43 -4.37 4.69 3.80
N LYS A 44 -4.70 4.83 5.09
CA LYS A 44 -4.99 6.12 5.72
C LYS A 44 -3.79 7.07 5.68
N LEU A 45 -2.58 6.55 5.89
CA LEU A 45 -1.35 7.35 5.82
C LEU A 45 -1.06 7.84 4.39
N VAL A 46 -1.25 7.00 3.39
CA VAL A 46 -1.10 7.38 1.98
C VAL A 46 -2.11 8.46 1.60
N LYS A 47 -3.38 8.25 1.96
CA LYS A 47 -4.43 9.26 1.73
C LYS A 47 -4.09 10.60 2.38
N TYR A 48 -3.71 10.59 3.65
CA TYR A 48 -3.32 11.79 4.37
C TYR A 48 -2.12 12.50 3.70
N ALA A 49 -1.07 11.74 3.35
CA ALA A 49 0.10 12.29 2.68
C ALA A 49 -0.25 12.92 1.33
N TYR A 50 -1.10 12.26 0.54
CA TYR A 50 -1.57 12.78 -0.73
C TYR A 50 -2.34 14.10 -0.58
N GLN A 51 -3.27 14.17 0.38
CA GLN A 51 -4.03 15.37 0.69
C GLN A 51 -3.13 16.54 1.12
N GLN A 52 -2.17 16.28 2.04
CA GLN A 52 -1.25 17.32 2.52
C GLN A 52 -0.33 17.85 1.42
N THR A 53 0.08 16.99 0.52
CA THR A 53 0.98 17.35 -0.59
C THR A 53 0.23 17.83 -1.83
N LYS A 54 -1.11 17.73 -1.82
CA LYS A 54 -1.97 18.04 -2.97
C LYS A 54 -1.53 17.30 -4.25
N GLY A 55 -1.08 16.06 -4.10
CA GLY A 55 -0.60 15.23 -5.20
C GLY A 55 0.72 15.66 -5.85
N LYS A 56 1.47 16.60 -5.24
CA LYS A 56 2.72 17.13 -5.82
C LYS A 56 3.91 16.20 -5.67
N PHE A 57 3.83 15.19 -4.81
CA PHE A 57 4.93 14.26 -4.55
C PHE A 57 4.55 12.83 -4.94
N LEU A 58 5.57 12.09 -5.38
CA LEU A 58 5.44 10.66 -5.60
C LEU A 58 5.36 9.95 -4.26
N ILE A 59 4.29 9.18 -4.05
CA ILE A 59 4.05 8.41 -2.83
C ILE A 59 4.17 6.93 -3.16
N ILE A 60 5.05 6.22 -2.45
CA ILE A 60 5.16 4.77 -2.56
C ILE A 60 4.29 4.14 -1.49
N GLY A 61 3.19 3.51 -1.90
CA GLY A 61 2.32 2.74 -1.01
C GLY A 61 2.95 1.39 -0.66
N THR A 62 3.11 1.11 0.63
CA THR A 62 3.71 -0.15 1.10
C THR A 62 2.96 -0.72 2.30
N GLY A 63 3.08 -2.03 2.47
CA GLY A 63 2.58 -2.78 3.62
C GLY A 63 1.11 -3.19 3.53
N GLY A 64 0.90 -4.48 3.66
CA GLY A 64 -0.43 -5.09 3.71
C GLY A 64 -1.13 -5.31 2.37
N ILE A 65 -0.45 -5.07 1.25
CA ILE A 65 -0.99 -5.30 -0.09
C ILE A 65 -0.86 -6.80 -0.42
N PHE A 66 -1.98 -7.51 -0.48
CA PHE A 66 -2.02 -8.94 -0.76
C PHE A 66 -2.86 -9.29 -2.00
N SER A 67 -3.67 -8.37 -2.49
CA SER A 67 -4.54 -8.58 -3.64
C SER A 67 -4.46 -7.42 -4.63
N SER A 68 -4.94 -7.68 -5.84
CA SER A 68 -5.09 -6.64 -6.87
C SER A 68 -6.06 -5.53 -6.43
N GLU A 69 -7.05 -5.88 -5.62
CA GLU A 69 -8.01 -4.93 -5.04
C GLU A 69 -7.34 -3.99 -4.04
N ASP A 70 -6.47 -4.55 -3.17
CA ASP A 70 -5.66 -3.75 -2.24
C ASP A 70 -4.76 -2.77 -3.02
N ALA A 71 -4.13 -3.26 -4.08
CA ALA A 71 -3.29 -2.46 -4.96
C ALA A 71 -4.07 -1.28 -5.58
N ILE A 72 -5.24 -1.55 -6.16
CA ILE A 72 -6.09 -0.52 -6.76
C ILE A 72 -6.56 0.49 -5.70
N LYS A 73 -6.98 0.04 -4.52
CA LYS A 73 -7.35 0.93 -3.41
C LYS A 73 -6.21 1.85 -3.01
N MET A 74 -4.99 1.31 -2.91
CA MET A 74 -3.81 2.10 -2.54
C MET A 74 -3.50 3.19 -3.58
N LEU A 75 -3.57 2.85 -4.89
CA LEU A 75 -3.42 3.81 -5.99
C LEU A 75 -4.50 4.89 -5.94
N ARG A 76 -5.77 4.50 -5.81
CA ARG A 76 -6.90 5.44 -5.75
C ARG A 76 -6.84 6.39 -4.55
N ASN A 77 -6.18 6.00 -3.47
CA ASN A 77 -5.95 6.86 -2.30
C ASN A 77 -4.65 7.67 -2.38
N GLY A 78 -3.96 7.68 -3.52
CA GLY A 78 -2.88 8.61 -3.80
C GLY A 78 -1.48 8.01 -3.86
N ALA A 79 -1.32 6.68 -3.77
CA ALA A 79 -0.04 6.06 -4.06
C ALA A 79 0.26 6.15 -5.56
N SER A 80 1.48 6.55 -5.90
CA SER A 80 1.97 6.60 -7.28
C SER A 80 2.62 5.29 -7.71
N LEU A 81 3.25 4.61 -6.75
CA LEU A 81 3.89 3.31 -6.91
C LEU A 81 3.53 2.41 -5.72
N LEU A 82 3.64 1.11 -5.92
CA LEU A 82 3.37 0.12 -4.89
C LEU A 82 4.61 -0.71 -4.59
N GLN A 83 4.84 -0.99 -3.32
CA GLN A 83 5.89 -1.88 -2.86
C GLN A 83 5.27 -3.01 -2.05
N ILE A 84 5.58 -4.24 -2.42
CA ILE A 84 5.15 -5.46 -1.73
C ILE A 84 6.37 -6.20 -1.16
N TYR A 85 6.19 -6.85 -0.01
CA TYR A 85 7.22 -7.69 0.61
C TYR A 85 6.61 -8.97 1.20
N SER A 86 5.87 -8.88 2.30
CA SER A 86 5.30 -10.06 2.96
C SER A 86 4.38 -10.89 2.06
N SER A 87 3.58 -10.24 1.24
CA SER A 87 2.73 -10.89 0.26
C SER A 87 3.51 -11.64 -0.82
N LEU A 88 4.67 -11.11 -1.24
CA LEU A 88 5.53 -11.79 -2.21
C LEU A 88 6.11 -13.08 -1.63
N VAL A 89 6.45 -13.09 -0.35
CA VAL A 89 6.97 -14.27 0.35
C VAL A 89 5.91 -15.36 0.46
N ILE A 90 4.65 -14.97 0.73
CA ILE A 90 3.54 -15.91 0.97
C ILE A 90 2.94 -16.40 -0.35
N GLU A 91 2.66 -15.50 -1.29
CA GLU A 91 1.95 -15.78 -2.55
C GLU A 91 2.90 -16.13 -3.71
N GLY A 92 4.19 -15.87 -3.53
CA GLY A 92 5.23 -16.17 -4.52
C GLY A 92 5.42 -15.11 -5.60
N PRO A 93 6.42 -15.31 -6.47
CA PRO A 93 6.87 -14.30 -7.46
C PRO A 93 5.84 -14.00 -8.55
N GLY A 94 4.85 -14.86 -8.75
CA GLY A 94 3.77 -14.65 -9.72
C GLY A 94 2.80 -13.53 -9.35
N LEU A 95 2.77 -13.13 -8.06
CA LEU A 95 1.84 -12.14 -7.52
C LEU A 95 1.94 -10.79 -8.24
N THR A 96 3.15 -10.29 -8.47
CA THR A 96 3.38 -9.00 -9.14
C THR A 96 2.82 -8.99 -10.56
N LYS A 97 3.06 -10.07 -11.30
CA LYS A 97 2.54 -10.22 -12.68
C LYS A 97 1.01 -10.29 -12.69
N SER A 98 0.42 -11.01 -11.75
CA SER A 98 -1.02 -11.11 -11.61
C SER A 98 -1.64 -9.75 -11.26
N MET A 99 -1.09 -9.05 -10.27
CA MET A 99 -1.55 -7.71 -9.88
C MET A 99 -1.50 -6.72 -11.05
N ASN A 100 -0.39 -6.65 -11.77
CA ASN A 100 -0.25 -5.74 -12.90
C ASN A 100 -1.29 -6.04 -14.01
N ARG A 101 -1.53 -7.32 -14.29
CA ARG A 101 -2.54 -7.72 -15.26
C ARG A 101 -3.95 -7.32 -14.82
N ASP A 102 -4.27 -7.47 -13.55
CA ASP A 102 -5.59 -7.17 -13.01
C ASP A 102 -5.81 -5.65 -12.90
N ILE A 103 -4.76 -4.89 -12.57
CA ILE A 103 -4.79 -3.42 -12.65
C ILE A 103 -5.06 -2.98 -14.09
N ALA A 104 -4.36 -3.55 -15.07
CA ALA A 104 -4.59 -3.22 -16.49
C ALA A 104 -6.02 -3.54 -16.94
N LYS A 105 -6.58 -4.69 -16.52
CA LYS A 105 -7.98 -5.02 -16.76
C LYS A 105 -8.95 -4.04 -16.12
N TYR A 106 -8.66 -3.64 -14.88
CA TYR A 106 -9.46 -2.65 -14.17
C TYR A 106 -9.50 -1.30 -14.91
N LEU A 107 -8.34 -0.82 -15.35
CA LEU A 107 -8.23 0.42 -16.13
C LEU A 107 -9.05 0.33 -17.42
N SER A 108 -8.84 -0.71 -18.20
CA SER A 108 -9.56 -0.94 -19.47
C SER A 108 -11.08 -1.02 -19.26
N LYS A 109 -11.54 -1.77 -18.26
CA LYS A 109 -12.97 -1.93 -17.95
C LYS A 109 -13.65 -0.61 -17.56
N ASN A 110 -12.91 0.29 -16.91
CA ASN A 110 -13.45 1.57 -16.44
C ASN A 110 -13.10 2.76 -17.36
N GLY A 111 -12.52 2.52 -18.54
CA GLY A 111 -12.23 3.55 -19.53
C GLY A 111 -11.02 4.42 -19.23
N TYR A 112 -10.16 4.02 -18.29
CA TYR A 112 -8.91 4.71 -17.99
C TYR A 112 -7.79 4.25 -18.94
N GLN A 113 -6.95 5.18 -19.38
CA GLN A 113 -5.85 4.88 -20.29
C GLN A 113 -4.55 4.56 -19.55
N ASN A 114 -4.35 5.21 -18.40
CA ASN A 114 -3.12 5.11 -17.62
C ASN A 114 -3.42 4.89 -16.13
N VAL A 115 -2.44 4.34 -15.43
CA VAL A 115 -2.53 4.20 -13.98
C VAL A 115 -2.59 5.56 -13.27
N SER A 116 -1.98 6.58 -13.85
CA SER A 116 -2.03 7.96 -13.35
C SER A 116 -3.45 8.51 -13.28
N ASP A 117 -4.36 8.02 -14.12
CA ASP A 117 -5.74 8.50 -14.18
C ASP A 117 -6.56 8.12 -12.92
N ILE A 118 -6.09 7.10 -12.19
CA ILE A 118 -6.76 6.62 -10.97
C ILE A 118 -6.09 7.08 -9.68
N ILE A 119 -4.90 7.71 -9.76
CA ILE A 119 -4.16 8.13 -8.56
C ILE A 119 -4.92 9.26 -7.85
N GLY A 120 -5.31 8.99 -6.61
CA GLY A 120 -5.95 9.99 -5.75
C GLY A 120 -7.44 10.21 -5.99
N LEU A 121 -8.12 9.36 -6.77
CA LEU A 121 -9.57 9.49 -7.01
C LEU A 121 -10.41 9.39 -5.72
N ASP A 122 -9.91 8.65 -4.71
CA ASP A 122 -10.58 8.45 -3.42
C ASP A 122 -9.87 9.19 -2.28
N ALA A 123 -8.91 10.05 -2.59
CA ALA A 123 -8.08 10.75 -1.62
C ALA A 123 -8.76 11.95 -0.95
#